data_3b0b84da7ce1e6b658ca190c40ee1f09
#
_entry.id   3b0b84da7ce1e6b658ca190c40ee1f09
#
_cell.length_a   1.000
_cell.length_b   1.000
_cell.length_c   1.000
_cell.angle_alpha   90.00
_cell.angle_beta   90.00
_cell.angle_gamma   90.00
#
_symmetry.space_group_name_H-M   'P 1'
#
loop_
_entity.id
_entity.type
_entity.pdbx_description
1 polymer ?
#
loop_
_entity_poly.entity_id
_entity_poly.type
_entity_poly.pdbx_seq_one_letter_code
_entity_poly.pdbx_strand_id
1 'polypeptide(L)'
;MDKIIIENLNLFYGDFCALKGINMTIRANEITAFIGPSGCGKTSLLKSINRMNDLIEGCIINGRILLDGESIYRDVDINLLRKRVGMVFQKPNPFPMSVYDNVAFGPRTHGIRSKLKLDDLVEKALRQA
;
A
#
# COMPACT_ATOMS: atom_id res chain seq x y z
N MET A 1 1.43 5.56 -19.39
CA MET A 1 0.42 6.22 -18.54
C MET A 1 0.89 6.20 -17.09
N ASP A 2 0.84 7.34 -16.46
CA ASP A 2 1.32 7.48 -15.11
C ASP A 2 0.27 7.00 -14.10
N LYS A 3 0.61 5.99 -13.33
CA LYS A 3 -0.30 5.40 -12.34
C LYS A 3 -0.22 6.16 -11.02
N ILE A 4 0.98 6.41 -10.54
CA ILE A 4 1.25 7.11 -9.31
C ILE A 4 2.19 8.28 -9.57
N ILE A 5 1.83 9.46 -9.09
CA ILE A 5 2.67 10.65 -9.18
C ILE A 5 2.94 11.15 -7.75
N ILE A 6 4.20 11.31 -7.42
CA ILE A 6 4.65 11.82 -6.13
C ILE A 6 5.28 13.18 -6.35
N GLU A 7 4.78 14.20 -5.67
CA GLU A 7 5.23 15.59 -5.83
C GLU A 7 5.61 16.19 -4.49
N ASN A 8 6.87 16.60 -4.39
CA ASN A 8 7.44 17.30 -3.23
C ASN A 8 7.12 16.61 -1.91
N LEU A 9 7.26 15.29 -1.87
CA LEU A 9 6.92 14.50 -0.69
C LEU A 9 7.99 14.67 0.38
N ASN A 10 7.56 15.10 1.56
CA ASN A 10 8.37 15.16 2.77
C ASN A 10 7.69 14.31 3.84
N LEU A 11 8.45 13.49 4.52
CA LEU A 11 7.95 12.64 5.59
C LEU A 11 8.83 12.78 6.82
N PHE A 12 8.18 13.04 7.96
CA PHE A 12 8.84 13.21 9.25
C PHE A 12 8.31 12.18 10.25
N TYR A 13 9.22 11.62 11.04
CA TYR A 13 8.91 10.87 12.24
C TYR A 13 9.33 11.72 13.43
N GLY A 14 8.38 12.49 14.03
CA GLY A 14 8.73 13.51 14.99
C GLY A 14 9.64 14.57 14.35
N ASP A 15 10.84 14.75 14.88
CA ASP A 15 11.81 15.71 14.35
C ASP A 15 12.72 15.13 13.24
N PHE A 16 12.63 13.83 12.99
CA PHE A 16 13.46 13.16 12.00
C PHE A 16 12.81 13.22 10.61
N CYS A 17 13.51 13.80 9.65
CA CYS A 17 13.07 13.85 8.26
C CYS A 17 13.52 12.58 7.51
N ALA A 18 12.59 11.66 7.28
CA ALA A 18 12.87 10.40 6.59
C ALA A 18 12.87 10.56 5.06
N LEU A 19 12.01 11.41 4.52
CA LEU A 19 11.92 11.71 3.09
C LEU A 19 11.91 13.22 2.90
N LYS A 20 12.67 13.71 1.93
CA LYS A 20 12.81 15.14 1.66
C LYS A 20 12.69 15.41 0.17
N GLY A 21 11.67 16.18 -0.20
CA GLY A 21 11.49 16.68 -1.56
C GLY A 21 11.45 15.59 -2.62
N ILE A 22 10.76 14.48 -2.35
CA ILE A 22 10.69 13.36 -3.29
C ILE A 22 9.73 13.69 -4.42
N ASN A 23 10.23 13.58 -5.64
CA ASN A 23 9.44 13.68 -6.86
C ASN A 23 9.66 12.41 -7.68
N MET A 24 8.58 11.71 -8.01
CA MET A 24 8.68 10.44 -8.70
C MET A 24 7.38 10.14 -9.44
N THR A 25 7.50 9.44 -10.55
CA THR A 25 6.37 8.92 -11.30
C THR A 25 6.52 7.42 -11.45
N ILE A 26 5.44 6.68 -11.16
CA ILE A 26 5.38 5.23 -11.35
C ILE A 26 4.34 4.96 -12.44
N ARG A 27 4.79 4.27 -13.50
CA ARG A 27 3.94 4.00 -14.65
C ARG A 27 3.05 2.79 -14.44
N ALA A 28 1.92 2.80 -15.11
CA ALA A 28 0.98 1.68 -15.08
C ALA A 28 1.57 0.46 -15.80
N ASN A 29 1.24 -0.71 -15.31
CA ASN A 29 1.61 -2.00 -15.90
C ASN A 29 3.13 -2.22 -16.03
N GLU A 30 3.91 -1.61 -15.17
CA GLU A 30 5.36 -1.76 -15.11
C GLU A 30 5.80 -2.11 -13.70
N ILE A 31 6.95 -2.77 -13.60
CA ILE A 31 7.60 -3.04 -12.32
C ILE A 31 8.63 -1.95 -12.08
N THR A 32 8.47 -1.21 -10.99
CA THR A 32 9.41 -0.18 -10.57
C THR A 32 10.13 -0.66 -9.30
N ALA A 33 11.45 -0.65 -9.32
CA ALA A 33 12.27 -1.05 -8.19
C ALA A 33 12.91 0.16 -7.51
N PHE A 34 12.84 0.20 -6.17
CA PHE A 34 13.55 1.20 -5.38
C PHE A 34 14.84 0.58 -4.86
N ILE A 35 15.97 1.16 -5.23
CA ILE A 35 17.29 0.65 -4.88
C ILE A 35 18.01 1.70 -4.05
N GLY A 36 18.65 1.27 -2.97
CA GLY A 36 19.44 2.13 -2.11
C GLY A 36 19.86 1.40 -0.83
N PRO A 37 20.77 2.00 -0.06
CA PRO A 37 21.24 1.41 1.20
C PRO A 37 20.12 1.35 2.24
N SER A 38 20.31 0.49 3.25
CA SER A 38 19.40 0.41 4.39
C SER A 38 19.27 1.77 5.08
N GLY A 39 18.05 2.13 5.47
CA GLY A 39 17.78 3.39 6.17
C GLY A 39 17.66 4.61 5.27
N CYS A 40 17.64 4.46 3.95
CA CYS A 40 17.48 5.61 3.02
C CYS A 40 16.02 6.00 2.75
N GLY A 41 15.05 5.36 3.41
CA GLY A 41 13.63 5.73 3.30
C GLY A 41 12.80 4.94 2.28
N LYS A 42 13.35 3.88 1.68
CA LYS A 42 12.59 3.06 0.71
C LYS A 42 11.28 2.52 1.29
N THR A 43 11.32 1.95 2.48
CA THR A 43 10.15 1.41 3.17
C THR A 43 9.16 2.51 3.53
N SER A 44 9.65 3.65 3.99
CA SER A 44 8.80 4.80 4.31
C SER A 44 8.06 5.31 3.08
N LEU A 45 8.73 5.35 1.93
CA LEU A 45 8.11 5.74 0.66
C LEU A 45 7.02 4.74 0.25
N LEU A 46 7.31 3.43 0.31
CA LEU A 46 6.33 2.40 0.00
C LEU A 46 5.10 2.49 0.91
N LYS A 47 5.30 2.65 2.21
CA LYS A 47 4.21 2.78 3.18
C LYS A 47 3.38 4.06 2.99
N SER A 48 3.94 5.08 2.36
CA SER A 48 3.22 6.32 2.07
C SER A 48 2.16 6.11 0.98
N ILE A 49 2.42 5.24 0.01
CA ILE A 49 1.55 5.05 -1.16
C ILE A 49 0.19 4.45 -0.77
N ASN A 50 0.12 3.60 0.24
CA ASN A 50 -1.14 3.07 0.75
C ASN A 50 -1.51 3.60 2.14
N ARG A 51 -0.83 4.64 2.59
CA ARG A 51 -1.05 5.30 3.87
C ARG A 51 -0.85 4.40 5.10
N MET A 52 -0.02 3.38 4.99
CA MET A 52 0.28 2.52 6.15
C MET A 52 1.06 3.24 7.24
N ASN A 53 1.81 4.29 6.90
CA ASN A 53 2.51 5.10 7.89
C ASN A 53 1.59 6.05 8.67
N ASP A 54 0.31 6.19 8.32
CA ASP A 54 -0.69 6.85 9.16
C ASP A 54 -0.83 6.16 10.52
N LEU A 55 -0.49 4.87 10.58
CA LEU A 55 -0.52 4.07 11.81
C LEU A 55 0.67 4.34 12.74
N ILE A 56 1.67 5.06 12.27
CA ILE A 56 2.87 5.38 13.04
C ILE A 56 2.65 6.72 13.74
N GLU A 57 2.69 6.71 15.07
CA GLU A 57 2.56 7.93 15.87
C GLU A 57 3.67 8.92 15.55
N GLY A 58 3.31 10.19 15.39
CA GLY A 58 4.26 11.26 15.08
C GLY A 58 4.67 11.34 13.62
N CYS A 59 4.08 10.53 12.73
CA CYS A 59 4.34 10.61 11.30
C CYS A 59 3.58 11.78 10.68
N ILE A 60 4.34 12.70 10.07
CA ILE A 60 3.79 13.87 9.37
C ILE A 60 4.24 13.82 7.93
N ILE A 61 3.30 13.98 7.01
CA ILE A 61 3.56 13.95 5.57
C ILE A 61 3.10 15.26 4.93
N ASN A 62 3.99 15.86 4.15
CA ASN A 62 3.71 17.02 3.32
C ASN A 62 3.96 16.65 1.86
N GLY A 63 3.29 17.34 0.94
CA GLY A 63 3.38 17.07 -0.49
C GLY A 63 2.15 16.34 -0.99
N ARG A 64 2.25 15.77 -2.17
CA ARG A 64 1.13 15.08 -2.80
C ARG A 64 1.52 13.71 -3.33
N ILE A 65 0.62 12.77 -3.19
CA ILE A 65 0.67 11.48 -3.89
C ILE A 65 -0.66 11.35 -4.63
N LEU A 66 -0.59 11.21 -5.94
CA LEU A 66 -1.74 11.04 -6.81
C LEU A 66 -1.78 9.59 -7.29
N LEU A 67 -2.94 8.97 -7.18
CA LEU A 67 -3.23 7.65 -7.74
C LEU A 67 -4.33 7.81 -8.77
N ASP A 68 -4.04 7.51 -10.04
CA ASP A 68 -4.94 7.75 -11.17
C ASP A 68 -5.44 9.21 -11.21
N GLY A 69 -4.59 10.17 -10.87
CA GLY A 69 -4.89 11.59 -10.89
C GLY A 69 -5.57 12.13 -9.64
N GLU A 70 -5.92 11.28 -8.68
CA GLU A 70 -6.60 11.68 -7.46
C GLU A 70 -5.66 11.63 -6.25
N SER A 71 -5.69 12.67 -5.42
CA SER A 71 -4.88 12.69 -4.19
C SER A 71 -5.34 11.61 -3.21
N ILE A 72 -4.39 10.82 -2.71
CA ILE A 72 -4.68 9.78 -1.72
C ILE A 72 -4.91 10.33 -0.31
N TYR A 73 -4.68 11.64 -0.10
CA TYR A 73 -4.85 12.30 1.20
C TYR A 73 -6.10 13.19 1.29
N ARG A 74 -6.91 13.23 0.24
CA ARG A 74 -8.14 14.03 0.20
C ARG A 74 -9.34 13.15 -0.07
N ASP A 75 -10.37 13.25 0.77
CA ASP A 75 -11.71 12.65 0.58
C ASP A 75 -11.66 11.20 0.07
N VAL A 76 -10.68 10.44 0.52
CA VAL A 76 -10.47 9.06 0.09
C VAL A 76 -10.86 8.11 1.22
N ASP A 77 -11.68 7.11 0.87
CA ASP A 77 -11.91 5.99 1.75
C ASP A 77 -10.63 5.16 1.84
N ILE A 78 -10.03 5.14 3.03
CA ILE A 78 -8.77 4.41 3.29
C ILE A 78 -8.91 2.93 2.96
N ASN A 79 -10.06 2.34 3.24
CA ASN A 79 -10.28 0.92 2.95
C ASN A 79 -10.29 0.64 1.45
N LEU A 80 -10.89 1.51 0.66
CA LEU A 80 -10.84 1.43 -0.81
C LEU A 80 -9.43 1.65 -1.33
N LEU A 81 -8.70 2.60 -0.78
CA LEU A 81 -7.30 2.83 -1.16
C LEU A 81 -6.47 1.58 -0.93
N ARG A 82 -6.57 0.97 0.25
CA ARG A 82 -5.81 -0.23 0.61
C ARG A 82 -6.26 -1.47 -0.15
N LYS A 83 -7.48 -1.50 -0.64
CA LYS A 83 -7.95 -2.52 -1.58
C LYS A 83 -7.27 -2.37 -2.96
N ARG A 84 -7.10 -1.14 -3.42
CA ARG A 84 -6.47 -0.83 -4.71
C ARG A 84 -4.95 -0.95 -4.67
N VAL A 85 -4.34 -0.64 -3.54
CA VAL A 85 -2.88 -0.67 -3.34
C VAL A 85 -2.55 -1.68 -2.24
N GLY A 86 -2.35 -2.91 -2.64
CA GLY A 86 -1.91 -3.97 -1.73
C GLY A 86 -0.46 -3.81 -1.31
N MET A 87 -0.10 -4.42 -0.19
CA MET A 87 1.27 -4.40 0.30
C MET A 87 1.69 -5.78 0.79
N VAL A 88 2.88 -6.20 0.39
CA VAL A 88 3.52 -7.40 0.92
C VAL A 88 4.58 -6.96 1.92
N PHE A 89 4.43 -7.40 3.17
CA PHE A 89 5.34 -7.04 4.24
C PHE A 89 6.61 -7.89 4.22
N GLN A 90 7.69 -7.34 4.73
CA GLN A 90 8.97 -8.03 4.82
C GLN A 90 8.89 -9.28 5.71
N LYS A 91 8.11 -9.23 6.78
CA LYS A 91 7.86 -10.39 7.64
C LYS A 91 6.42 -10.87 7.46
N PRO A 92 6.18 -12.17 7.21
CA PRO A 92 4.84 -12.70 7.18
C PRO A 92 4.15 -12.47 8.52
N ASN A 93 2.91 -12.05 8.50
CA ASN A 93 2.11 -11.85 9.70
C ASN A 93 0.70 -12.39 9.50
N PRO A 94 0.53 -13.71 9.32
CA PRO A 94 -0.77 -14.30 9.13
C PRO A 94 -1.61 -14.26 10.41
N PHE A 95 -2.92 -14.22 10.24
CA PHE A 95 -3.84 -14.39 11.36
C PHE A 95 -3.84 -15.85 11.84
N PRO A 96 -4.16 -16.12 13.13
CA PRO A 96 -4.21 -17.48 13.67
C PRO A 96 -5.46 -18.23 13.16
N MET A 97 -5.51 -18.52 11.90
CA MET A 97 -6.60 -19.21 11.21
C MET A 97 -6.03 -19.97 10.01
N SER A 98 -6.87 -20.73 9.32
CA SER A 98 -6.43 -21.53 8.17
C SER A 98 -5.86 -20.67 7.05
N VAL A 99 -5.11 -21.31 6.14
CA VAL A 99 -4.63 -20.64 4.90
C VAL A 99 -5.82 -20.09 4.11
N TYR A 100 -6.88 -20.88 3.97
CA TYR A 100 -8.08 -20.44 3.28
C TYR A 100 -8.66 -19.16 3.90
N ASP A 101 -8.85 -19.15 5.21
CA ASP A 101 -9.43 -18.00 5.92
C ASP A 101 -8.54 -16.76 5.86
N ASN A 102 -7.21 -16.93 5.89
CA ASN A 102 -6.28 -15.81 5.68
C ASN A 102 -6.44 -15.20 4.29
N VAL A 103 -6.49 -16.01 3.25
CA VAL A 103 -6.65 -15.53 1.87
C VAL A 103 -8.03 -14.93 1.64
N ALA A 104 -9.06 -15.53 2.21
CA ALA A 104 -10.45 -15.07 2.09
C ALA A 104 -10.75 -13.83 2.94
N PHE A 105 -9.89 -13.46 3.88
CA PHE A 105 -10.13 -12.36 4.82
C PHE A 105 -10.42 -11.03 4.11
N GLY A 106 -9.60 -10.66 3.15
CA GLY A 106 -9.78 -9.44 2.37
C GLY A 106 -11.12 -9.42 1.63
N PRO A 107 -11.39 -10.41 0.77
CA PRO A 107 -12.68 -10.49 0.06
C PRO A 107 -13.89 -10.47 0.97
N ARG A 108 -13.86 -11.19 2.10
CA ARG A 108 -14.94 -11.17 3.09
C ARG A 108 -15.14 -9.79 3.71
N THR A 109 -14.05 -9.12 4.04
CA THR A 109 -14.07 -7.76 4.59
C THR A 109 -14.70 -6.77 3.61
N HIS A 110 -14.52 -7.00 2.31
CA HIS A 110 -15.10 -6.18 1.25
C HIS A 110 -16.49 -6.66 0.79
N GLY A 111 -17.14 -7.54 1.55
CA GLY A 111 -18.55 -7.89 1.37
C GLY A 111 -18.82 -9.13 0.54
N ILE A 112 -17.80 -9.86 0.08
CA ILE A 112 -18.01 -11.12 -0.66
C ILE A 112 -18.32 -12.24 0.34
N ARG A 113 -19.54 -12.77 0.29
CA ARG A 113 -20.01 -13.81 1.20
C ARG A 113 -20.36 -15.13 0.53
N SER A 114 -20.47 -15.14 -0.80
CA SER A 114 -20.72 -16.36 -1.56
C SER A 114 -19.57 -17.34 -1.43
N LYS A 115 -19.85 -18.56 -0.95
CA LYS A 115 -18.82 -19.60 -0.81
C LYS A 115 -18.18 -19.94 -2.15
N LEU A 116 -18.95 -20.03 -3.22
CA LEU A 116 -18.44 -20.33 -4.55
C LEU A 116 -17.47 -19.25 -5.03
N LYS A 117 -17.81 -17.97 -4.83
CA LYS A 117 -16.92 -16.87 -5.20
C LYS A 117 -15.66 -16.83 -4.35
N LEU A 118 -15.76 -17.10 -3.05
CA LEU A 118 -14.62 -17.17 -2.15
C LEU A 118 -13.69 -18.31 -2.52
N ASP A 119 -14.23 -19.51 -2.80
CA ASP A 119 -13.41 -20.65 -3.21
C ASP A 119 -12.65 -20.36 -4.51
N ASP A 120 -13.29 -19.75 -5.47
CA ASP A 120 -12.66 -19.35 -6.74
C ASP A 120 -11.56 -18.31 -6.52
N LEU A 121 -11.83 -17.28 -5.74
CA LEU A 121 -10.84 -16.23 -5.44
C LEU A 121 -9.64 -16.77 -4.67
N VAL A 122 -9.87 -17.62 -3.68
CA VAL A 122 -8.80 -18.23 -2.87
C VAL A 122 -7.92 -19.13 -3.75
N GLU A 123 -8.53 -19.99 -4.57
CA GLU A 123 -7.79 -20.86 -5.47
C GLU A 123 -6.94 -20.05 -6.47
N LYS A 124 -7.53 -19.02 -7.07
CA LYS A 124 -6.84 -18.14 -8.00
C LYS A 124 -5.66 -17.43 -7.34
N ALA A 125 -5.86 -16.88 -6.14
CA ALA A 125 -4.80 -16.19 -5.42
C ALA A 125 -3.65 -17.13 -5.06
N LEU A 126 -3.93 -18.34 -4.60
CA LEU A 126 -2.92 -19.33 -4.28
C LEU A 126 -2.16 -19.81 -5.51
N ARG A 127 -2.81 -19.93 -6.65
CA ARG A 127 -2.15 -20.30 -7.92
C ARG A 127 -1.24 -19.19 -8.43
N GLN A 128 -1.59 -17.92 -8.19
CA GLN A 128 -0.78 -16.77 -8.61
C GLN A 128 0.43 -16.52 -7.71
N ALA A 129 0.42 -17.03 -6.51
CA ALA A 129 1.49 -16.84 -5.54
C ALA A 129 2.73 -17.70 -5.79
#